data_ae69fe9794b25b8aacee4611abeb9aca
#
_entry.id   ae69fe9794b25b8aacee4611abeb9aca
#
_cell.length_a   1.000
_cell.length_b   1.000
_cell.length_c   1.000
_cell.angle_alpha   90.00
_cell.angle_beta   90.00
_cell.angle_gamma   90.00
#
_symmetry.space_group_name_H-M   'P 1'
#
loop_
_entity.id
_entity.type
_entity.pdbx_description
1 polymer ?
#
loop_
_entity_poly.entity_id
_entity_poly.type
_entity_poly.pdbx_seq_one_letter_code
_entity_poly.pdbx_strand_id
1 'polypeptide(L)'
;MLFKSNGKILLSSEYLVMDGAKSIALPAKLTQDLSVSKCDENSIEWQSFDKHDNLWYEERFIVDNNNLVSLGKENIISEKIISLFNHIRKKNELKSILGNKFVTKLNFEKEWGLGSSSTFVNNLAKWANVDAYKLLFSTFKGSGYDIACCDDSHHSMQCHNHYP
;
A
#
# COMPACT_ATOMS: atom_id res chain seq x y z
N MET A 1 -8.60 11.65 7.75
CA MET A 1 -7.20 11.38 8.09
C MET A 1 -6.39 11.39 6.82
N LEU A 2 -5.13 11.86 6.87
CA LEU A 2 -4.23 11.88 5.71
C LEU A 2 -2.92 11.18 6.10
N PHE A 3 -2.48 10.25 5.27
CA PHE A 3 -1.21 9.52 5.38
C PHE A 3 -0.39 9.76 4.12
N LYS A 4 0.91 9.79 4.26
CA LYS A 4 1.84 10.03 3.17
C LYS A 4 3.03 9.09 3.25
N SER A 5 3.46 8.57 2.11
CA SER A 5 4.65 7.72 1.98
C SER A 5 5.48 8.14 0.79
N ASN A 6 6.78 8.19 1.00
CA ASN A 6 7.75 8.53 -0.04
C ASN A 6 7.96 7.35 -0.99
N GLY A 7 8.10 7.64 -2.28
CA GLY A 7 8.66 6.69 -3.23
C GLY A 7 10.13 6.41 -2.94
N LYS A 8 10.73 5.51 -3.71
CA LYS A 8 12.14 5.12 -3.56
C LYS A 8 12.89 5.22 -4.88
N ILE A 9 14.20 5.45 -4.78
CA ILE A 9 15.15 5.31 -5.88
C ILE A 9 16.17 4.26 -5.47
N LEU A 10 16.25 3.17 -6.21
CA LEU A 10 17.23 2.11 -5.97
C LEU A 10 18.51 2.47 -6.73
N LEU A 11 19.63 2.61 -6.01
CA LEU A 11 20.93 3.02 -6.58
C LEU A 11 21.79 1.83 -7.00
N SER A 12 21.60 0.67 -6.37
CA SER A 12 22.40 -0.53 -6.65
C SER A 12 21.61 -1.81 -6.49
N SER A 13 22.07 -2.88 -7.17
CA SER A 13 21.60 -4.26 -7.00
C SER A 13 20.13 -4.48 -7.36
N GLU A 14 19.55 -3.74 -8.31
CA GLU A 14 18.14 -3.80 -8.66
C GLU A 14 17.66 -5.24 -8.96
N TYR A 15 18.46 -6.02 -9.69
CA TYR A 15 18.12 -7.41 -10.03
C TYR A 15 18.55 -8.43 -8.96
N LEU A 16 19.52 -8.10 -8.13
CA LEU A 16 20.11 -9.03 -7.14
C LEU A 16 19.55 -8.85 -5.73
N VAL A 17 18.81 -7.75 -5.48
CA VAL A 17 18.22 -7.49 -4.16
C VAL A 17 17.20 -8.57 -3.75
N MET A 18 16.53 -9.17 -4.72
CA MET A 18 15.60 -10.28 -4.50
C MET A 18 16.31 -11.59 -4.11
N ASP A 19 17.58 -11.73 -4.49
CA ASP A 19 18.46 -12.86 -4.18
C ASP A 19 19.33 -12.61 -2.92
N GLY A 20 19.02 -11.55 -2.16
CA GLY A 20 19.70 -11.26 -0.90
C GLY A 20 20.93 -10.37 -1.01
N ALA A 21 21.21 -9.80 -2.18
CA ALA A 21 22.33 -8.85 -2.31
C ALA A 21 22.07 -7.57 -1.53
N LYS A 22 23.11 -7.01 -0.93
CA LYS A 22 23.07 -5.68 -0.30
C LYS A 22 22.73 -4.63 -1.35
N SER A 23 21.75 -3.79 -1.09
CA SER A 23 21.35 -2.70 -1.97
C SER A 23 21.28 -1.37 -1.22
N ILE A 24 21.43 -0.29 -1.96
CA ILE A 24 21.27 1.07 -1.46
C ILE A 24 20.06 1.67 -2.16
N ALA A 25 19.09 2.11 -1.35
CA ALA A 25 17.93 2.82 -1.82
C ALA A 25 17.82 4.17 -1.09
N LEU A 26 17.27 5.16 -1.78
CA LEU A 26 17.02 6.49 -1.24
C LEU A 26 15.53 6.80 -1.27
N PRO A 27 14.96 7.43 -0.23
CA PRO A 27 13.62 7.98 -0.30
C PRO A 27 13.56 9.09 -1.35
N ALA A 28 12.55 9.03 -2.22
CA ALA A 28 12.27 10.08 -3.17
C ALA A 28 11.43 11.18 -2.52
N LYS A 29 11.53 12.43 -3.01
CA LYS A 29 10.60 13.49 -2.61
C LYS A 29 9.19 13.32 -3.21
N LEU A 30 9.04 12.38 -4.12
CA LEU A 30 7.79 12.01 -4.76
C LEU A 30 7.03 11.03 -3.88
N THR A 31 5.73 11.27 -3.69
CA THR A 31 4.93 10.60 -2.66
C THR A 31 3.65 10.00 -3.22
N GLN A 32 3.10 9.07 -2.47
CA GLN A 32 1.71 8.66 -2.57
C GLN A 32 0.97 9.06 -1.30
N ASP A 33 -0.16 9.70 -1.46
CA ASP A 33 -1.05 10.10 -0.38
C ASP A 33 -2.21 9.10 -0.25
N LEU A 34 -2.68 8.89 0.98
CA LEU A 34 -3.90 8.15 1.31
C LEU A 34 -4.77 9.01 2.22
N SER A 35 -5.91 9.43 1.72
CA SER A 35 -6.95 10.11 2.51
C SER A 35 -8.00 9.11 2.94
N VAL A 36 -8.38 9.15 4.22
CA VAL A 36 -9.46 8.31 4.76
C VAL A 36 -10.52 9.20 5.39
N SER A 37 -11.76 9.06 4.92
CA SER A 37 -12.95 9.75 5.39
C SER A 37 -14.07 8.74 5.69
N LYS A 38 -15.18 9.18 6.26
CA LYS A 38 -16.35 8.34 6.49
C LYS A 38 -17.21 8.23 5.23
N CYS A 39 -17.83 7.07 5.06
CA CYS A 39 -18.85 6.80 4.05
C CYS A 39 -19.99 5.96 4.66
N ASP A 40 -20.77 5.26 3.84
CA ASP A 40 -21.81 4.32 4.27
C ASP A 40 -21.22 3.23 5.20
N GLU A 41 -21.81 3.06 6.38
CA GLU A 41 -21.32 2.17 7.45
C GLU A 41 -21.19 0.70 7.05
N ASN A 42 -21.88 0.27 6.00
CA ASN A 42 -21.90 -1.13 5.53
C ASN A 42 -20.93 -1.40 4.37
N SER A 43 -20.14 -0.41 3.97
CA SER A 43 -19.26 -0.53 2.81
C SER A 43 -17.88 0.09 3.04
N ILE A 44 -16.96 -0.26 2.14
CA ILE A 44 -15.71 0.43 1.91
C ILE A 44 -15.78 1.01 0.51
N GLU A 45 -15.53 2.30 0.37
CA GLU A 45 -15.34 2.95 -0.93
C GLU A 45 -13.87 3.16 -1.20
N TRP A 46 -13.44 2.90 -2.41
CA TRP A 46 -12.06 3.06 -2.83
C TRP A 46 -11.95 3.85 -4.13
N GLN A 47 -11.08 4.85 -4.15
CA GLN A 47 -10.74 5.63 -5.36
C GLN A 47 -9.22 5.80 -5.45
N SER A 48 -8.68 5.68 -6.66
CA SER A 48 -7.25 5.88 -6.92
C SER A 48 -7.05 6.85 -8.07
N PHE A 49 -6.28 7.89 -7.81
CA PHE A 49 -5.96 8.95 -8.76
C PHE A 49 -4.48 8.91 -9.15
N ASP A 50 -4.21 9.22 -10.42
CA ASP A 50 -2.86 9.47 -10.90
C ASP A 50 -2.38 10.89 -10.55
N LYS A 51 -1.18 11.25 -11.01
CA LYS A 51 -0.60 12.59 -10.76
C LYS A 51 -1.33 13.72 -11.47
N HIS A 52 -2.16 13.42 -12.47
CA HIS A 52 -2.95 14.38 -13.26
C HIS A 52 -4.40 14.49 -12.76
N ASP A 53 -4.72 13.91 -11.60
CA ASP A 53 -6.06 13.83 -11.05
C ASP A 53 -7.05 12.97 -11.87
N ASN A 54 -6.55 12.10 -12.75
CA ASN A 54 -7.41 11.15 -13.43
C ASN A 54 -7.73 9.97 -12.49
N LEU A 55 -9.03 9.68 -12.36
CA LEU A 55 -9.51 8.48 -11.68
C LEU A 55 -9.20 7.27 -12.55
N TRP A 56 -8.30 6.37 -12.10
CA TRP A 56 -7.92 5.19 -12.85
C TRP A 56 -8.41 3.88 -12.23
N TYR A 57 -8.86 3.91 -10.96
CA TYR A 57 -9.50 2.79 -10.29
C TYR A 57 -10.51 3.29 -9.27
N GLU A 58 -11.71 2.67 -9.29
CA GLU A 58 -12.77 2.91 -8.33
C GLU A 58 -13.46 1.58 -8.02
N GLU A 59 -13.77 1.35 -6.74
CA GLU A 59 -14.45 0.14 -6.33
C GLU A 59 -15.19 0.36 -5.00
N ARG A 60 -16.25 -0.41 -4.83
CA ARG A 60 -16.97 -0.51 -3.58
C ARG A 60 -16.96 -1.96 -3.07
N PHE A 61 -16.61 -2.13 -1.81
CA PHE A 61 -16.57 -3.42 -1.16
C PHE A 61 -17.65 -3.49 -0.07
N ILE A 62 -18.27 -4.65 0.05
CA ILE A 62 -19.26 -4.95 1.08
C ILE A 62 -18.87 -6.26 1.78
N VAL A 63 -19.54 -6.53 2.90
CA VAL A 63 -19.39 -7.83 3.58
C VAL A 63 -20.55 -8.73 3.19
N ASP A 64 -20.23 -9.87 2.59
CA ASP A 64 -21.16 -10.96 2.31
C ASP A 64 -20.66 -12.25 2.99
N ASN A 65 -21.54 -12.91 3.76
CA ASN A 65 -21.20 -14.13 4.49
C ASN A 65 -19.88 -14.07 5.27
N ASN A 66 -19.64 -12.95 5.95
CA ASN A 66 -18.40 -12.65 6.70
C ASN A 66 -17.12 -12.54 5.83
N ASN A 67 -17.27 -12.38 4.53
CA ASN A 67 -16.18 -12.13 3.60
C ASN A 67 -16.32 -10.74 2.98
N LEU A 68 -15.18 -10.07 2.76
CA LEU A 68 -15.15 -8.84 1.99
C LEU A 68 -15.23 -9.19 0.51
N VAL A 69 -16.20 -8.63 -0.21
CA VAL A 69 -16.41 -8.84 -1.64
C VAL A 69 -16.49 -7.52 -2.39
N SER A 70 -16.00 -7.50 -3.62
CA SER A 70 -16.13 -6.37 -4.55
C SER A 70 -17.52 -6.39 -5.19
N LEU A 71 -18.14 -5.22 -5.36
CA LEU A 71 -19.40 -5.08 -6.10
C LEU A 71 -19.18 -4.94 -7.61
N GLY A 72 -17.98 -4.58 -8.03
CA GLY A 72 -17.64 -4.47 -9.45
C GLY A 72 -17.22 -5.81 -10.07
N LYS A 73 -16.64 -5.72 -11.27
CA LYS A 73 -16.06 -6.90 -11.92
C LYS A 73 -14.78 -7.31 -11.20
N GLU A 74 -14.61 -8.61 -11.00
CA GLU A 74 -13.38 -9.18 -10.47
C GLU A 74 -12.17 -8.69 -11.26
N ASN A 75 -11.18 -8.18 -10.54
CA ASN A 75 -9.91 -7.74 -11.10
C ASN A 75 -8.80 -7.89 -10.06
N ILE A 76 -7.56 -7.97 -10.54
CA ILE A 76 -6.37 -8.20 -9.70
C ILE A 76 -6.20 -7.12 -8.62
N ILE A 77 -6.65 -5.89 -8.85
CA ILE A 77 -6.54 -4.79 -7.88
C ILE A 77 -7.52 -5.01 -6.74
N SER A 78 -8.78 -5.34 -7.05
CA SER A 78 -9.81 -5.67 -6.05
C SER A 78 -9.38 -6.83 -5.17
N GLU A 79 -8.84 -7.91 -5.77
CA GLU A 79 -8.33 -9.08 -5.04
C GLU A 79 -7.21 -8.71 -4.06
N LYS A 80 -6.26 -7.88 -4.50
CA LYS A 80 -5.16 -7.41 -3.64
C LYS A 80 -5.67 -6.55 -2.48
N ILE A 81 -6.61 -5.64 -2.73
CA ILE A 81 -7.23 -4.81 -1.70
C ILE A 81 -7.98 -5.69 -0.68
N ILE A 82 -8.76 -6.66 -1.15
CA ILE A 82 -9.45 -7.63 -0.29
C ILE A 82 -8.44 -8.41 0.57
N SER A 83 -7.35 -8.88 -0.04
CA SER A 83 -6.29 -9.61 0.68
C SER A 83 -5.65 -8.75 1.78
N LEU A 84 -5.35 -7.49 1.50
CA LEU A 84 -4.81 -6.54 2.48
C LEU A 84 -5.79 -6.32 3.64
N PHE A 85 -7.06 -6.06 3.36
CA PHE A 85 -8.08 -5.88 4.40
C PHE A 85 -8.32 -7.16 5.20
N ASN A 86 -8.26 -8.33 4.58
CA ASN A 86 -8.36 -9.61 5.29
C ASN A 86 -7.18 -9.83 6.26
N HIS A 87 -5.98 -9.34 5.91
CA HIS A 87 -4.83 -9.39 6.82
C HIS A 87 -4.97 -8.39 7.97
N ILE A 88 -5.40 -7.17 7.68
CA ILE A 88 -5.68 -6.12 8.67
C ILE A 88 -6.76 -6.59 9.65
N ARG A 89 -7.84 -7.19 9.15
CA ARG A 89 -8.96 -7.71 9.91
C ARG A 89 -8.59 -8.81 10.91
N LYS A 90 -7.55 -9.63 10.66
CA LYS A 90 -7.08 -10.64 11.61
C LYS A 90 -6.65 -10.05 12.97
N LYS A 91 -6.34 -8.75 12.99
CA LYS A 91 -6.02 -7.99 14.22
C LYS A 91 -7.17 -7.11 14.72
N ASN A 92 -8.05 -6.68 13.81
CA ASN A 92 -9.16 -5.76 14.08
C ASN A 92 -10.47 -6.39 13.61
N GLU A 93 -11.58 -6.15 14.29
CA GLU A 93 -12.89 -6.62 13.86
C GLU A 93 -13.29 -6.00 12.51
N LEU A 94 -14.09 -6.72 11.70
CA LEU A 94 -14.61 -6.25 10.40
C LEU A 94 -15.24 -4.85 10.47
N LYS A 95 -15.97 -4.58 11.55
CA LYS A 95 -16.62 -3.28 11.79
C LYS A 95 -15.65 -2.12 11.82
N SER A 96 -14.36 -2.35 12.14
CA SER A 96 -13.37 -1.28 12.20
C SER A 96 -12.91 -0.78 10.82
N ILE A 97 -13.07 -1.59 9.77
CA ILE A 97 -12.68 -1.24 8.40
C ILE A 97 -13.86 -0.74 7.56
N LEU A 98 -15.09 -1.13 7.89
CA LEU A 98 -16.30 -0.64 7.21
C LEU A 98 -16.57 0.84 7.52
N GLY A 99 -17.40 1.48 6.70
CA GLY A 99 -17.77 2.88 6.86
C GLY A 99 -16.63 3.85 6.54
N ASN A 100 -15.63 3.41 5.76
CA ASN A 100 -14.51 4.25 5.38
C ASN A 100 -14.37 4.36 3.86
N LYS A 101 -14.14 5.59 3.39
CA LYS A 101 -13.76 5.90 2.02
C LYS A 101 -12.26 6.17 1.98
N PHE A 102 -11.57 5.42 1.15
CA PHE A 102 -10.14 5.52 0.89
C PHE A 102 -9.91 6.18 -0.46
N VAL A 103 -9.09 7.22 -0.46
CA VAL A 103 -8.69 7.91 -1.70
C VAL A 103 -7.17 7.93 -1.75
N THR A 104 -6.59 7.28 -2.75
CA THR A 104 -5.15 7.32 -3.00
C THR A 104 -4.82 8.26 -4.14
N LYS A 105 -3.72 8.99 -4.02
CA LYS A 105 -3.20 9.85 -5.08
C LYS A 105 -1.69 9.73 -5.19
N LEU A 106 -1.21 9.46 -6.41
CA LEU A 106 0.21 9.52 -6.76
C LEU A 106 0.57 10.94 -7.21
N ASN A 107 1.77 11.41 -6.86
CA ASN A 107 2.34 12.62 -7.47
C ASN A 107 3.48 12.30 -8.46
N PHE A 108 3.58 11.03 -8.88
CA PHE A 108 4.52 10.54 -9.87
C PHE A 108 3.86 9.52 -10.81
N GLU A 109 4.50 9.22 -11.95
CA GLU A 109 3.99 8.20 -12.86
C GLU A 109 4.16 6.81 -12.26
N LYS A 110 3.13 6.00 -12.39
CA LYS A 110 3.10 4.63 -11.86
C LYS A 110 4.22 3.77 -12.44
N GLU A 111 4.60 4.03 -13.68
CA GLU A 111 5.60 3.30 -14.46
C GLU A 111 7.05 3.70 -14.12
N TRP A 112 7.27 4.73 -13.31
CA TRP A 112 8.62 5.17 -12.95
C TRP A 112 9.37 4.24 -11.97
N GLY A 113 8.73 3.17 -11.53
CA GLY A 113 9.39 2.19 -10.64
C GLY A 113 9.71 2.72 -9.25
N LEU A 114 9.04 3.79 -8.81
CA LEU A 114 9.28 4.43 -7.50
C LEU A 114 8.61 3.70 -6.33
N GLY A 115 8.11 2.48 -6.53
CA GLY A 115 7.55 1.66 -5.46
C GLY A 115 6.11 2.02 -5.06
N SER A 116 5.23 2.34 -6.03
CA SER A 116 3.83 2.71 -5.77
C SER A 116 3.05 1.67 -4.96
N SER A 117 3.34 0.38 -5.11
CA SER A 117 2.71 -0.68 -4.30
C SER A 117 3.14 -0.62 -2.84
N SER A 118 4.41 -0.36 -2.58
CA SER A 118 4.95 -0.29 -1.21
C SER A 118 4.53 0.99 -0.49
N THR A 119 4.49 2.13 -1.20
CA THR A 119 3.94 3.38 -0.63
C THR A 119 2.46 3.25 -0.28
N PHE A 120 1.71 2.52 -1.11
CA PHE A 120 0.32 2.18 -0.85
C PHE A 120 0.16 1.31 0.41
N VAL A 121 0.91 0.20 0.49
CA VAL A 121 0.87 -0.71 1.64
C VAL A 121 1.29 0.01 2.92
N ASN A 122 2.33 0.85 2.89
CA ASN A 122 2.80 1.59 4.04
C ASN A 122 1.75 2.60 4.56
N ASN A 123 1.10 3.34 3.66
CA ASN A 123 0.01 4.24 4.03
C ASN A 123 -1.16 3.49 4.67
N LEU A 124 -1.54 2.34 4.11
CA LEU A 124 -2.62 1.52 4.65
C LEU A 124 -2.25 0.91 6.02
N ALA A 125 -0.98 0.49 6.18
CA ALA A 125 -0.46 -0.01 7.45
C ALA A 125 -0.47 1.07 8.54
N LYS A 126 -0.08 2.29 8.21
CA LYS A 126 -0.17 3.46 9.11
C LYS A 126 -1.61 3.72 9.56
N TRP A 127 -2.55 3.69 8.62
CA TRP A 127 -3.96 3.87 8.94
C TRP A 127 -4.48 2.77 9.87
N ALA A 128 -4.15 1.53 9.58
CA ALA A 128 -4.60 0.36 10.35
C ALA A 128 -3.81 0.12 11.64
N ASN A 129 -2.74 0.86 11.87
CA ASN A 129 -1.79 0.66 12.97
C ASN A 129 -1.24 -0.78 13.03
N VAL A 130 -0.79 -1.28 11.87
CA VAL A 130 -0.17 -2.61 11.72
C VAL A 130 1.23 -2.47 11.13
N ASP A 131 2.02 -3.55 11.24
CA ASP A 131 3.37 -3.62 10.68
C ASP A 131 3.31 -3.66 9.14
N ALA A 132 3.93 -2.67 8.48
CA ALA A 132 3.92 -2.51 7.03
C ALA A 132 4.66 -3.65 6.31
N TYR A 133 5.75 -4.18 6.89
CA TYR A 133 6.48 -5.31 6.30
C TYR A 133 5.63 -6.58 6.32
N LYS A 134 4.98 -6.88 7.46
CA LYS A 134 4.08 -8.03 7.56
C LYS A 134 2.91 -7.92 6.60
N LEU A 135 2.35 -6.71 6.45
CA LEU A 135 1.27 -6.45 5.51
C LEU A 135 1.73 -6.62 4.06
N LEU A 136 2.94 -6.12 3.71
CA LEU A 136 3.53 -6.30 2.38
C LEU A 136 3.72 -7.79 2.05
N PHE A 137 4.43 -8.52 2.92
CA PHE A 137 4.75 -9.94 2.67
C PHE A 137 3.53 -10.85 2.64
N SER A 138 2.42 -10.46 3.26
CA SER A 138 1.17 -11.24 3.20
C SER A 138 0.44 -11.14 1.86
N THR A 139 0.73 -10.12 1.04
CA THR A 139 -0.05 -9.81 -0.17
C THR A 139 0.82 -9.66 -1.42
N PHE A 140 2.02 -9.13 -1.25
CA PHE A 140 2.96 -8.88 -2.34
C PHE A 140 4.23 -9.68 -2.14
N LYS A 141 4.83 -10.12 -3.24
CA LYS A 141 6.19 -10.67 -3.22
C LYS A 141 7.17 -9.50 -3.34
N GLY A 142 8.21 -9.49 -2.53
CA GLY A 142 9.22 -8.42 -2.58
C GLY A 142 10.23 -8.55 -1.45
N SER A 143 11.34 -7.82 -1.52
CA SER A 143 12.40 -7.79 -0.51
C SER A 143 12.08 -6.88 0.69
N GLY A 144 11.04 -6.02 0.58
CA GLY A 144 10.65 -5.08 1.63
C GLY A 144 11.50 -3.80 1.70
N TYR A 145 12.58 -3.67 0.94
CA TYR A 145 13.44 -2.47 0.99
C TYR A 145 12.67 -1.19 0.61
N ASP A 146 11.64 -1.31 -0.22
CA ASP A 146 10.79 -0.19 -0.60
C ASP A 146 10.05 0.41 0.61
N ILE A 147 9.60 -0.43 1.55
CA ILE A 147 8.94 0.02 2.79
C ILE A 147 9.90 0.86 3.64
N ALA A 148 11.17 0.48 3.70
CA ALA A 148 12.17 1.22 4.46
C ALA A 148 12.34 2.68 3.98
N CYS A 149 12.09 2.95 2.69
CA CYS A 149 12.16 4.28 2.11
C CYS A 149 10.86 5.09 2.22
N CYS A 150 9.75 4.47 2.67
CA CYS A 150 8.45 5.13 2.69
C CYS A 150 8.34 6.22 3.75
N ASP A 151 9.13 6.15 4.82
CA ASP A 151 9.13 7.14 5.90
C ASP A 151 10.25 8.15 5.70
N ASP A 152 9.98 9.39 6.07
CA ASP A 152 10.85 10.55 5.85
C ASP A 152 12.06 10.53 6.81
N SER A 153 12.96 9.58 6.62
CA SER A 153 14.25 9.58 7.28
C SER A 153 15.31 9.93 6.24
N HIS A 154 16.02 11.02 6.45
CA HIS A 154 17.14 11.49 5.61
C HIS A 154 18.37 10.55 5.60
N HIS A 155 18.17 9.25 5.76
CA HIS A 155 19.24 8.27 5.85
C HIS A 155 19.18 7.30 4.68
N SER A 156 20.31 7.13 4.00
CA SER A 156 20.52 5.98 3.13
C SER A 156 20.41 4.70 3.98
N MET A 157 19.42 3.85 3.67
CA MET A 157 19.28 2.57 4.36
C MET A 157 20.06 1.49 3.63
N GLN A 158 20.95 0.81 4.35
CA GLN A 158 21.44 -0.50 3.95
C GLN A 158 20.42 -1.53 4.38
N CYS A 159 19.70 -2.07 3.41
CA CYS A 159 18.77 -3.18 3.70
C CYS A 159 19.58 -4.47 3.84
N HIS A 160 19.56 -5.06 5.03
CA HIS A 160 19.97 -6.43 5.25
C HIS A 160 18.71 -7.28 5.17
N ASN A 161 18.67 -8.26 4.28
CA ASN A 161 17.57 -9.20 4.23
C ASN A 161 17.50 -9.96 5.57
N HIS A 162 16.46 -9.73 6.33
CA HIS A 162 15.99 -10.64 7.35
C HIS A 162 14.91 -11.51 6.72
N TYR A 163 15.32 -12.56 6.01
CA TYR A 163 14.46 -13.70 5.83
C TYR A 163 14.51 -14.52 7.15
N PRO A 164 13.30 -14.84 7.72
CA PRO A 164 13.26 -15.83 8.79
C PRO A 164 13.60 -17.21 8.24
#